data_5a3122fa4ddf625f38f881ecc3876160
#
_entry.id   5a3122fa4ddf625f38f881ecc3876160
#
_cell.length_a   1.000
_cell.length_b   1.000
_cell.length_c   1.000
_cell.angle_alpha   90.00
_cell.angle_beta   90.00
_cell.angle_gamma   90.00
#
_symmetry.space_group_name_H-M   'P 1'
#
loop_
_entity.id
_entity.type
_entity.pdbx_description
1 polymer ?
#
loop_
_entity_poly.entity_id
_entity_poly.type
_entity_poly.pdbx_seq_one_letter_code
_entity_poly.pdbx_strand_id
1 'polypeptide(L)'
;QKIYQDKSALNFSWYQKEPKFSLELIRSAKVATNDPIIDVGCGASVLVDHLIKECFTNLAVLDISANALASTKNRLGDSANNIDWFVADITQFDAPNKFSLWHDRAVFHFLTDHRDRKNYVKVLKNSLRTEGHLIIATFAIGGPEKCSGLEIVQYDSEKMIAELGDNFELVEERNEVHITPANKEQKFIFFRFLK
;
A
#
# COMPACT_ATOMS: atom_id res chain seq x y z
N GLN A 1 10.11 10.91 -8.27
CA GLN A 1 11.37 11.35 -7.61
C GLN A 1 11.36 12.83 -7.19
N LYS A 2 10.78 13.76 -7.96
CA LYS A 2 10.76 15.21 -7.61
C LYS A 2 9.92 15.54 -6.35
N ILE A 3 8.92 14.75 -6.03
CA ILE A 3 7.96 15.03 -4.93
C ILE A 3 8.62 14.96 -3.54
N TYR A 4 9.67 14.14 -3.39
CA TYR A 4 10.35 13.90 -2.10
C TYR A 4 11.60 14.79 -1.87
N GLN A 5 11.96 15.66 -2.80
CA GLN A 5 13.18 16.49 -2.66
C GLN A 5 12.99 17.75 -1.82
N ASP A 6 11.76 18.27 -1.70
CA ASP A 6 11.52 19.62 -1.13
C ASP A 6 10.44 19.68 -0.03
N LYS A 7 9.86 18.55 0.42
CA LYS A 7 8.78 18.57 1.43
C LYS A 7 9.06 17.61 2.59
N SER A 8 8.87 18.12 3.82
CA SER A 8 8.71 17.24 4.99
C SER A 8 7.57 16.24 4.76
N ALA A 9 7.75 15.00 5.23
CA ALA A 9 6.72 13.94 5.13
C ALA A 9 5.34 14.41 5.63
N LEU A 10 5.32 15.31 6.63
CA LEU A 10 4.12 15.90 7.23
C LEU A 10 3.30 16.78 6.26
N ASN A 11 3.86 17.18 5.13
CA ASN A 11 3.20 18.07 4.16
C ASN A 11 2.56 17.33 2.97
N PHE A 12 2.64 15.99 2.94
CA PHE A 12 1.98 15.22 1.90
C PHE A 12 0.50 15.04 2.18
N SER A 13 -0.34 15.18 1.15
CA SER A 13 -1.80 15.08 1.28
C SER A 13 -2.28 13.72 1.78
N TRP A 14 -1.49 12.66 1.59
CA TRP A 14 -1.79 11.28 1.99
C TRP A 14 -1.20 10.92 3.35
N TYR A 15 -0.43 11.81 4.00
CA TYR A 15 0.20 11.53 5.29
C TYR A 15 -0.84 11.27 6.38
N GLN A 16 -0.60 10.22 7.15
CA GLN A 16 -1.37 9.86 8.35
C GLN A 16 -0.39 9.67 9.51
N LYS A 17 -0.68 10.29 10.66
CA LYS A 17 0.09 10.06 11.88
C LYS A 17 -0.05 8.62 12.38
N GLU A 18 -1.22 8.04 12.16
CA GLU A 18 -1.55 6.64 12.43
C GLU A 18 -2.40 6.12 11.26
N PRO A 19 -1.93 5.08 10.54
CA PRO A 19 -2.69 4.47 9.43
C PRO A 19 -3.74 3.50 9.99
N LYS A 20 -4.74 4.03 10.68
CA LYS A 20 -5.70 3.29 11.49
C LYS A 20 -6.41 2.19 10.70
N PHE A 21 -6.98 2.51 9.53
CA PHE A 21 -7.70 1.54 8.72
C PHE A 21 -6.79 0.43 8.18
N SER A 22 -5.57 0.76 7.75
CA SER A 22 -4.58 -0.24 7.35
C SER A 22 -4.27 -1.20 8.50
N LEU A 23 -4.00 -0.69 9.70
CA LEU A 23 -3.69 -1.49 10.88
C LEU A 23 -4.87 -2.38 11.30
N GLU A 24 -6.09 -1.84 11.31
CA GLU A 24 -7.30 -2.62 11.62
C GLU A 24 -7.51 -3.77 10.63
N LEU A 25 -7.33 -3.55 9.33
CA LEU A 25 -7.45 -4.58 8.30
C LEU A 25 -6.33 -5.63 8.39
N ILE A 26 -5.09 -5.22 8.72
CA ILE A 26 -3.98 -6.15 8.97
C ILE A 26 -4.28 -7.03 10.17
N ARG A 27 -4.78 -6.46 11.28
CA ARG A 27 -5.17 -7.24 12.47
C ARG A 27 -6.34 -8.19 12.16
N SER A 28 -7.32 -7.75 11.35
CA SER A 28 -8.46 -8.61 10.96
C SER A 28 -8.06 -9.74 10.01
N ALA A 29 -6.94 -9.63 9.30
CA ALA A 29 -6.37 -10.71 8.50
C ALA A 29 -5.80 -11.86 9.36
N LYS A 30 -5.51 -11.62 10.64
CA LYS A 30 -5.00 -12.62 11.60
C LYS A 30 -3.73 -13.36 11.15
N VAL A 31 -2.89 -12.69 10.33
CA VAL A 31 -1.58 -13.24 9.98
C VAL A 31 -0.68 -13.26 11.21
N ALA A 32 0.19 -14.27 11.32
CA ALA A 32 1.12 -14.38 12.44
C ALA A 32 2.19 -13.27 12.37
N THR A 33 2.76 -12.88 13.50
CA THR A 33 3.75 -11.79 13.56
C THR A 33 5.06 -12.11 12.83
N ASN A 34 5.33 -13.37 12.53
CA ASN A 34 6.46 -13.85 11.74
C ASN A 34 6.09 -14.16 10.28
N ASP A 35 4.83 -13.99 9.89
CA ASP A 35 4.42 -14.13 8.49
C ASP A 35 4.97 -12.98 7.63
N PRO A 36 5.38 -13.27 6.38
CA PRO A 36 5.92 -12.24 5.50
C PRO A 36 4.83 -11.26 5.04
N ILE A 37 5.06 -9.98 5.32
CA ILE A 37 4.19 -8.86 4.94
C ILE A 37 4.99 -7.92 4.04
N ILE A 38 4.39 -7.44 2.96
CA ILE A 38 4.95 -6.37 2.13
C ILE A 38 4.04 -5.13 2.13
N ASP A 39 4.65 -3.95 2.34
CA ASP A 39 4.02 -2.63 2.16
C ASP A 39 4.51 -2.01 0.84
N VAL A 40 3.62 -1.97 -0.15
CA VAL A 40 3.90 -1.47 -1.52
C VAL A 40 3.60 0.01 -1.60
N GLY A 41 4.58 0.76 -2.14
CA GLY A 41 4.51 2.22 -2.20
C GLY A 41 4.60 2.84 -0.81
N CYS A 42 5.42 2.24 0.06
CA CYS A 42 5.50 2.68 1.45
C CYS A 42 5.92 4.15 1.56
N GLY A 43 6.70 4.66 0.62
CA GLY A 43 7.10 6.07 0.57
C GLY A 43 7.66 6.54 1.91
N ALA A 44 7.09 7.64 2.42
CA ALA A 44 7.34 8.15 3.76
C ALA A 44 6.24 7.74 4.78
N SER A 45 5.49 6.66 4.50
CA SER A 45 4.48 6.09 5.39
C SER A 45 5.08 5.66 6.73
N VAL A 46 4.27 5.71 7.78
CA VAL A 46 4.63 5.21 9.13
C VAL A 46 3.99 3.84 9.43
N LEU A 47 3.43 3.16 8.42
CA LEU A 47 2.81 1.85 8.65
C LEU A 47 3.81 0.85 9.20
N VAL A 48 4.99 0.77 8.61
CA VAL A 48 6.04 -0.16 9.06
C VAL A 48 6.50 0.11 10.49
N ASP A 49 6.51 1.38 10.94
CA ASP A 49 6.82 1.74 12.33
C ASP A 49 5.80 1.14 13.32
N HIS A 50 4.53 1.14 12.93
CA HIS A 50 3.45 0.54 13.73
C HIS A 50 3.50 -0.98 13.71
N LEU A 51 3.80 -1.60 12.56
CA LEU A 51 3.95 -3.06 12.46
C LEU A 51 5.09 -3.57 13.35
N ILE A 52 6.23 -2.88 13.37
CA ILE A 52 7.34 -3.20 14.29
C ILE A 52 6.89 -3.12 15.76
N LYS A 53 6.15 -2.07 16.13
CA LYS A 53 5.61 -1.92 17.50
C LYS A 53 4.63 -3.03 17.87
N GLU A 54 3.93 -3.58 16.89
CA GLU A 54 3.03 -4.75 17.05
C GLU A 54 3.77 -6.09 16.93
N CYS A 55 5.11 -6.06 16.99
CA CYS A 55 5.97 -7.23 16.97
C CYS A 55 5.95 -8.04 15.67
N PHE A 56 5.58 -7.45 14.54
CA PHE A 56 5.79 -8.07 13.24
C PHE A 56 7.29 -8.06 12.92
N THR A 57 7.83 -9.22 12.54
CA THR A 57 9.28 -9.44 12.38
C THR A 57 9.72 -9.74 10.95
N ASN A 58 8.81 -10.05 10.05
CA ASN A 58 9.10 -10.43 8.67
C ASN A 58 8.47 -9.41 7.71
N LEU A 59 9.10 -8.26 7.61
CA LEU A 59 8.58 -7.10 6.91
C LEU A 59 9.40 -6.81 5.65
N ALA A 60 8.70 -6.49 4.58
CA ALA A 60 9.27 -5.97 3.35
C ALA A 60 8.59 -4.65 2.98
N VAL A 61 9.33 -3.75 2.35
CA VAL A 61 8.80 -2.50 1.80
C VAL A 61 9.28 -2.30 0.38
N LEU A 62 8.41 -1.80 -0.46
CA LEU A 62 8.71 -1.51 -1.85
C LEU A 62 8.28 -0.09 -2.19
N ASP A 63 9.14 0.65 -2.87
CA ASP A 63 8.81 1.93 -3.50
C ASP A 63 9.68 2.15 -4.74
N ILE A 64 9.15 2.86 -5.73
CA ILE A 64 9.92 3.27 -6.90
C ILE A 64 10.93 4.36 -6.58
N SER A 65 10.77 5.07 -5.47
CA SER A 65 11.60 6.17 -5.01
C SER A 65 12.62 5.72 -3.97
N ALA A 66 13.88 5.57 -4.39
CA ALA A 66 14.99 5.29 -3.49
C ALA A 66 15.11 6.35 -2.36
N ASN A 67 14.81 7.62 -2.65
CA ASN A 67 14.86 8.72 -1.66
C ASN A 67 13.78 8.56 -0.59
N ALA A 68 12.58 8.12 -0.96
CA ALA A 68 11.51 7.86 0.00
C ALA A 68 11.88 6.72 0.94
N LEU A 69 12.42 5.62 0.41
CA LEU A 69 12.91 4.50 1.22
C LEU A 69 14.08 4.90 2.13
N ALA A 70 15.03 5.71 1.63
CA ALA A 70 16.14 6.21 2.44
C ALA A 70 15.65 7.06 3.63
N SER A 71 14.65 7.91 3.41
CA SER A 71 14.03 8.70 4.48
C SER A 71 13.37 7.81 5.55
N THR A 72 12.67 6.75 5.13
CA THR A 72 12.05 5.79 6.05
C THR A 72 13.10 4.96 6.79
N LYS A 73 14.18 4.50 6.12
CA LYS A 73 15.32 3.85 6.78
C LYS A 73 15.94 4.72 7.86
N ASN A 74 16.21 5.99 7.56
CA ASN A 74 16.80 6.92 8.52
C ASN A 74 15.90 7.15 9.74
N ARG A 75 14.57 7.21 9.54
CA ARG A 75 13.60 7.35 10.63
C ARG A 75 13.57 6.12 11.54
N LEU A 76 13.66 4.92 10.98
CA LEU A 76 13.61 3.66 11.72
C LEU A 76 14.91 3.32 12.45
N GLY A 77 16.05 3.92 12.05
CA GLY A 77 17.35 3.63 12.65
C GLY A 77 17.69 2.15 12.59
N ASP A 78 18.13 1.57 13.71
CA ASP A 78 18.56 0.17 13.78
C ASP A 78 17.45 -0.84 13.41
N SER A 79 16.20 -0.48 13.64
CA SER A 79 15.05 -1.34 13.28
C SER A 79 14.97 -1.58 11.76
N ALA A 80 15.52 -0.70 10.94
CA ALA A 80 15.56 -0.84 9.49
C ALA A 80 16.40 -2.04 9.00
N ASN A 81 17.34 -2.55 9.84
CA ASN A 81 18.21 -3.67 9.49
C ASN A 81 17.48 -5.01 9.35
N ASN A 82 16.28 -5.11 9.93
CA ASN A 82 15.45 -6.31 9.90
C ASN A 82 14.31 -6.25 8.88
N ILE A 83 14.39 -5.34 7.92
CA ILE A 83 13.37 -5.12 6.89
C ILE A 83 14.00 -5.35 5.52
N ASP A 84 13.28 -6.06 4.64
CA ASP A 84 13.65 -6.18 3.23
C ASP A 84 13.24 -4.93 2.45
N TRP A 85 14.19 -4.32 1.74
CA TRP A 85 14.00 -3.06 1.03
C TRP A 85 14.10 -3.23 -0.47
N PHE A 86 13.04 -2.93 -1.22
CA PHE A 86 12.99 -3.05 -2.66
C PHE A 86 12.77 -1.68 -3.32
N VAL A 87 13.77 -1.24 -4.10
CA VAL A 87 13.61 -0.09 -5.00
C VAL A 87 13.21 -0.64 -6.36
N ALA A 88 11.92 -0.64 -6.69
CA ALA A 88 11.42 -1.28 -7.91
C ALA A 88 10.12 -0.63 -8.40
N ASP A 89 9.87 -0.77 -9.71
CA ASP A 89 8.56 -0.57 -10.31
C ASP A 89 7.69 -1.80 -10.02
N ILE A 90 6.59 -1.59 -9.35
CA ILE A 90 5.68 -2.66 -8.94
C ILE A 90 5.12 -3.45 -10.12
N THR A 91 5.01 -2.85 -11.30
CA THR A 91 4.52 -3.53 -12.51
C THR A 91 5.51 -4.55 -13.09
N GLN A 92 6.76 -4.53 -12.61
CA GLN A 92 7.88 -5.38 -13.05
C GLN A 92 8.57 -6.10 -11.89
N PHE A 93 8.04 -5.97 -10.68
CA PHE A 93 8.64 -6.56 -9.49
C PHE A 93 8.60 -8.08 -9.54
N ASP A 94 9.77 -8.69 -9.31
CA ASP A 94 9.92 -10.14 -9.12
C ASP A 94 10.28 -10.39 -7.65
N ALA A 95 9.29 -10.86 -6.90
CA ALA A 95 9.43 -11.06 -5.47
C ALA A 95 10.33 -12.26 -5.17
N PRO A 96 11.36 -12.12 -4.32
CA PRO A 96 12.24 -13.24 -3.96
C PRO A 96 11.51 -14.34 -3.18
N ASN A 97 10.42 -13.97 -2.49
CA ASN A 97 9.60 -14.86 -1.69
C ASN A 97 8.12 -14.52 -1.84
N LYS A 98 7.23 -15.43 -1.43
CA LYS A 98 5.80 -15.16 -1.38
C LYS A 98 5.40 -14.58 -0.04
N PHE A 99 4.50 -13.59 -0.08
CA PHE A 99 3.96 -12.90 1.08
C PHE A 99 2.66 -13.53 1.57
N SER A 100 2.41 -13.49 2.87
CA SER A 100 1.12 -13.84 3.48
C SER A 100 0.15 -12.65 3.44
N LEU A 101 0.70 -11.42 3.45
CA LEU A 101 -0.09 -10.20 3.35
C LEU A 101 0.62 -9.19 2.44
N TRP A 102 -0.16 -8.66 1.50
CA TRP A 102 0.21 -7.58 0.59
C TRP A 102 -0.61 -6.34 0.95
N HIS A 103 0.06 -5.27 1.31
CA HIS A 103 -0.58 -3.99 1.58
C HIS A 103 -0.20 -2.99 0.49
N ASP A 104 -1.20 -2.31 -0.05
CA ASP A 104 -1.06 -1.20 -1.01
C ASP A 104 -2.01 -0.07 -0.59
N ARG A 105 -1.47 1.08 -0.24
CA ARG A 105 -2.27 2.27 -0.02
C ARG A 105 -1.86 3.37 -0.97
N ALA A 106 -2.72 3.62 -1.95
CA ALA A 106 -2.55 4.71 -2.93
C ALA A 106 -1.41 4.50 -3.94
N VAL A 107 -1.13 3.25 -4.36
CA VAL A 107 -0.25 2.95 -5.51
C VAL A 107 -1.06 2.49 -6.71
N PHE A 108 -1.93 1.51 -6.54
CA PHE A 108 -2.72 0.94 -7.64
C PHE A 108 -3.53 1.99 -8.40
N HIS A 109 -4.04 3.00 -7.74
CA HIS A 109 -4.82 4.05 -8.39
C HIS A 109 -4.02 4.94 -9.35
N PHE A 110 -2.68 4.97 -9.26
CA PHE A 110 -1.83 5.66 -10.22
C PHE A 110 -1.65 4.90 -11.55
N LEU A 111 -2.00 3.63 -11.59
CA LEU A 111 -1.89 2.82 -12.80
C LEU A 111 -3.06 3.11 -13.74
N THR A 112 -2.96 4.21 -14.48
CA THR A 112 -4.03 4.66 -15.39
C THR A 112 -4.07 3.85 -16.68
N ASP A 113 -2.95 3.24 -17.11
CA ASP A 113 -2.90 2.32 -18.24
C ASP A 113 -3.38 0.91 -17.83
N HIS A 114 -4.29 0.34 -18.60
CA HIS A 114 -4.82 -1.01 -18.35
C HIS A 114 -3.73 -2.09 -18.37
N ARG A 115 -2.70 -1.95 -19.21
CA ARG A 115 -1.57 -2.88 -19.27
C ARG A 115 -0.78 -2.88 -17.97
N ASP A 116 -0.57 -1.71 -17.36
CA ASP A 116 0.15 -1.58 -16.10
C ASP A 116 -0.65 -2.21 -14.95
N ARG A 117 -1.99 -2.03 -14.94
CA ARG A 117 -2.86 -2.72 -13.97
C ARG A 117 -2.81 -4.24 -14.13
N LYS A 118 -2.82 -4.76 -15.36
CA LYS A 118 -2.65 -6.20 -15.62
C LYS A 118 -1.29 -6.72 -15.14
N ASN A 119 -0.22 -5.96 -15.37
CA ASN A 119 1.12 -6.32 -14.91
C ASN A 119 1.18 -6.34 -13.36
N TYR A 120 0.62 -5.33 -12.70
CA TYR A 120 0.49 -5.30 -11.24
C TYR A 120 -0.24 -6.53 -10.71
N VAL A 121 -1.41 -6.85 -11.28
CA VAL A 121 -2.21 -8.02 -10.86
C VAL A 121 -1.45 -9.32 -11.10
N LYS A 122 -0.67 -9.43 -12.19
CA LYS A 122 0.21 -10.58 -12.44
C LYS A 122 1.29 -10.69 -11.37
N VAL A 123 1.96 -9.59 -11.02
CA VAL A 123 2.97 -9.56 -9.95
C VAL A 123 2.34 -9.97 -8.62
N LEU A 124 1.21 -9.36 -8.26
CA LEU A 124 0.46 -9.69 -7.04
C LEU A 124 0.12 -11.18 -6.97
N LYS A 125 -0.45 -11.76 -8.04
CA LYS A 125 -0.78 -13.20 -8.10
C LYS A 125 0.44 -14.08 -7.91
N ASN A 126 1.58 -13.70 -8.45
CA ASN A 126 2.82 -14.49 -8.33
C ASN A 126 3.45 -14.35 -6.94
N SER A 127 3.31 -13.20 -6.30
CA SER A 127 3.99 -12.86 -5.05
C SER A 127 3.17 -13.14 -3.79
N LEU A 128 1.83 -13.23 -3.89
CA LEU A 128 0.96 -13.54 -2.76
C LEU A 128 0.77 -15.06 -2.66
N ARG A 129 0.80 -15.60 -1.44
CA ARG A 129 0.50 -17.02 -1.16
C ARG A 129 -0.96 -17.35 -1.47
N THR A 130 -1.27 -18.62 -1.68
CA THR A 130 -2.63 -19.13 -1.53
C THR A 130 -3.08 -18.88 -0.10
N GLU A 131 -4.33 -18.48 0.12
CA GLU A 131 -4.87 -18.02 1.40
C GLU A 131 -4.17 -16.76 1.95
N GLY A 132 -3.39 -16.06 1.12
CA GLY A 132 -2.80 -14.79 1.46
C GLY A 132 -3.80 -13.64 1.33
N HIS A 133 -3.59 -12.59 2.13
CA HIS A 133 -4.45 -11.41 2.17
C HIS A 133 -3.89 -10.28 1.32
N LEU A 134 -4.73 -9.68 0.49
CA LEU A 134 -4.50 -8.39 -0.15
C LEU A 134 -5.29 -7.32 0.60
N ILE A 135 -4.60 -6.29 1.09
CA ILE A 135 -5.21 -5.04 1.55
C ILE A 135 -4.85 -3.97 0.53
N ILE A 136 -5.84 -3.41 -0.13
CA ILE A 136 -5.64 -2.39 -1.15
C ILE A 136 -6.55 -1.19 -0.89
N ALA A 137 -5.99 0.02 -0.91
CA ALA A 137 -6.73 1.26 -0.68
C ALA A 137 -6.48 2.25 -1.81
N THR A 138 -7.58 2.81 -2.31
CA THR A 138 -7.58 3.74 -3.45
C THR A 138 -8.52 4.91 -3.16
N PHE A 139 -8.52 5.94 -4.01
CA PHE A 139 -9.61 6.90 -3.96
C PHE A 139 -10.92 6.25 -4.40
N ALA A 140 -11.98 6.52 -3.63
CA ALA A 140 -13.33 6.07 -3.92
C ALA A 140 -13.95 6.87 -5.08
N ILE A 141 -14.96 6.30 -5.72
CA ILE A 141 -15.80 7.01 -6.69
C ILE A 141 -16.36 8.30 -6.05
N GLY A 142 -16.28 9.42 -6.76
CA GLY A 142 -16.65 10.74 -6.24
C GLY A 142 -15.67 11.35 -5.24
N GLY A 143 -14.49 10.75 -5.09
CA GLY A 143 -13.33 11.32 -4.41
C GLY A 143 -12.49 12.23 -5.35
N PRO A 144 -11.23 12.52 -4.99
CA PRO A 144 -10.34 13.30 -5.84
C PRO A 144 -10.05 12.61 -7.19
N GLU A 145 -9.95 13.41 -8.26
CA GLU A 145 -9.57 12.91 -9.60
C GLU A 145 -8.06 12.91 -9.82
N LYS A 146 -7.31 13.58 -8.94
CA LYS A 146 -5.84 13.66 -8.98
C LYS A 146 -5.24 13.44 -7.59
N CYS A 147 -4.07 12.78 -7.57
CA CYS A 147 -3.24 12.66 -6.38
C CYS A 147 -1.86 13.26 -6.66
N SER A 148 -1.41 14.20 -5.83
CA SER A 148 -0.13 14.89 -6.01
C SER A 148 0.07 15.50 -7.42
N GLY A 149 -1.02 15.93 -8.05
CA GLY A 149 -1.04 16.51 -9.41
C GLY A 149 -1.08 15.49 -10.54
N LEU A 150 -1.04 14.19 -10.24
CA LEU A 150 -1.11 13.11 -11.24
C LEU A 150 -2.54 12.60 -11.37
N GLU A 151 -2.92 12.19 -12.58
CA GLU A 151 -4.17 11.50 -12.86
C GLU A 151 -4.21 10.16 -12.13
N ILE A 152 -5.39 9.78 -11.66
CA ILE A 152 -5.62 8.50 -10.97
C ILE A 152 -6.90 7.84 -11.47
N VAL A 153 -7.08 6.59 -11.09
CA VAL A 153 -8.32 5.84 -11.29
C VAL A 153 -9.03 5.70 -9.96
N GLN A 154 -10.31 6.09 -9.92
CA GLN A 154 -11.18 5.88 -8.75
C GLN A 154 -11.81 4.49 -8.82
N TYR A 155 -12.05 3.89 -7.65
CA TYR A 155 -12.60 2.54 -7.51
C TYR A 155 -13.78 2.48 -6.56
N ASP A 156 -14.64 1.53 -6.84
CA ASP A 156 -15.59 0.87 -5.95
C ASP A 156 -15.29 -0.64 -5.93
N SER A 157 -16.08 -1.42 -5.19
CA SER A 157 -15.88 -2.86 -5.07
C SER A 157 -16.06 -3.60 -6.40
N GLU A 158 -17.05 -3.24 -7.23
CA GLU A 158 -17.31 -3.89 -8.51
C GLU A 158 -16.11 -3.72 -9.45
N LYS A 159 -15.60 -2.50 -9.56
CA LYS A 159 -14.47 -2.19 -10.41
C LYS A 159 -13.17 -2.82 -9.91
N MET A 160 -12.96 -2.86 -8.58
CA MET A 160 -11.78 -3.49 -8.01
C MET A 160 -11.80 -5.01 -8.23
N ILE A 161 -12.95 -5.67 -8.02
CA ILE A 161 -13.14 -7.10 -8.30
C ILE A 161 -12.86 -7.40 -9.78
N ALA A 162 -13.38 -6.57 -10.69
CA ALA A 162 -13.16 -6.75 -12.13
C ALA A 162 -11.67 -6.65 -12.53
N GLU A 163 -10.89 -5.77 -11.89
CA GLU A 163 -9.44 -5.66 -12.15
C GLU A 163 -8.64 -6.84 -11.59
N LEU A 164 -8.99 -7.34 -10.38
CA LEU A 164 -8.28 -8.43 -9.71
C LEU A 164 -8.63 -9.80 -10.30
N GLY A 165 -9.89 -9.99 -10.73
CA GLY A 165 -10.42 -11.24 -11.29
C GLY A 165 -10.67 -12.32 -10.23
N ASP A 166 -11.11 -13.50 -10.68
CA ASP A 166 -11.72 -14.57 -9.87
C ASP A 166 -10.80 -15.22 -8.82
N ASN A 167 -9.51 -14.89 -8.81
CA ASN A 167 -8.58 -15.45 -7.82
C ASN A 167 -8.64 -14.76 -6.47
N PHE A 168 -9.46 -13.72 -6.32
CA PHE A 168 -9.55 -12.91 -5.12
C PHE A 168 -11.01 -12.79 -4.66
N GLU A 169 -11.27 -13.20 -3.44
CA GLU A 169 -12.56 -13.05 -2.78
C GLU A 169 -12.55 -11.79 -1.93
N LEU A 170 -13.51 -10.89 -2.14
CA LEU A 170 -13.69 -9.71 -1.29
C LEU A 170 -14.22 -10.13 0.08
N VAL A 171 -13.43 -9.91 1.12
CA VAL A 171 -13.76 -10.28 2.51
C VAL A 171 -14.26 -9.09 3.31
N GLU A 172 -13.71 -7.90 3.04
CA GLU A 172 -14.03 -6.70 3.82
C GLU A 172 -13.83 -5.44 2.98
N GLU A 173 -14.75 -4.48 3.15
CA GLU A 173 -14.70 -3.16 2.54
C GLU A 173 -14.88 -2.09 3.62
N ARG A 174 -14.14 -0.98 3.54
CA ARG A 174 -14.29 0.17 4.43
C ARG A 174 -14.11 1.48 3.68
N ASN A 175 -14.91 2.46 4.02
CA ASN A 175 -14.79 3.82 3.51
C ASN A 175 -14.12 4.73 4.55
N GLU A 176 -13.18 5.56 4.10
CA GLU A 176 -12.49 6.55 4.91
C GLU A 176 -12.64 7.95 4.29
N VAL A 177 -12.97 8.93 5.12
CA VAL A 177 -12.78 10.34 4.79
C VAL A 177 -11.47 10.80 5.44
N HIS A 178 -10.39 10.79 4.66
CA HIS A 178 -9.09 11.27 5.11
C HIS A 178 -9.05 12.80 5.06
N ILE A 179 -8.68 13.42 6.17
CA ILE A 179 -8.45 14.87 6.23
C ILE A 179 -6.95 15.13 6.01
N THR A 180 -6.63 15.78 4.92
CA THR A 180 -5.25 16.12 4.59
C THR A 180 -4.68 17.16 5.57
N PRO A 181 -3.34 17.32 5.68
CA PRO A 181 -2.73 18.42 6.45
C PRO A 181 -3.21 19.82 6.03
N ALA A 182 -3.68 19.98 4.79
CA ALA A 182 -4.28 21.22 4.29
C ALA A 182 -5.80 21.33 4.53
N ASN A 183 -6.35 20.50 5.44
CA ASN A 183 -7.77 20.44 5.81
C ASN A 183 -8.73 20.21 4.63
N LYS A 184 -8.31 19.38 3.66
CA LYS A 184 -9.15 18.93 2.54
C LYS A 184 -9.56 17.49 2.74
N GLU A 185 -10.80 17.17 2.41
CA GLU A 185 -11.32 15.81 2.44
C GLU A 185 -10.84 15.01 1.22
N GLN A 186 -10.42 13.79 1.47
CA GLN A 186 -10.13 12.77 0.46
C GLN A 186 -10.88 11.50 0.81
N LYS A 187 -11.76 11.07 -0.09
CA LYS A 187 -12.52 9.82 0.09
C LYS A 187 -11.69 8.65 -0.38
N PHE A 188 -11.29 7.80 0.55
CA PHE A 188 -10.65 6.53 0.28
C PHE A 188 -11.65 5.38 0.47
N ILE A 189 -11.39 4.30 -0.27
CA ILE A 189 -12.02 3.01 -0.07
C ILE A 189 -10.92 1.97 0.11
N PHE A 190 -11.07 1.17 1.15
CA PHE A 190 -10.16 0.08 1.52
C PHE A 190 -10.86 -1.23 1.27
N PHE A 191 -10.13 -2.17 0.71
CA PHE A 191 -10.59 -3.53 0.49
C PHE A 191 -9.61 -4.51 1.12
N ARG A 192 -10.14 -5.58 1.71
CA ARG A 192 -9.37 -6.77 2.05
C ARG A 192 -9.91 -7.95 1.26
N PHE A 193 -9.04 -8.55 0.48
CA PHE A 193 -9.31 -9.76 -0.29
C PHE A 193 -8.54 -10.94 0.26
N LEU A 194 -9.08 -12.13 0.07
CA LEU A 194 -8.43 -13.42 0.23
C LEU A 194 -8.12 -13.99 -1.16
N LYS A 195 -6.90 -14.56 -1.34
CA LYS A 195 -6.47 -15.20 -2.59
C LYS A 195 -6.76 -16.68 -2.58
#